data_c3d11d00e366be4e10dec03ceac1ec10
#
_entry.id   c3d11d00e366be4e10dec03ceac1ec10
#
_cell.length_a   1.000
_cell.length_b   1.000
_cell.length_c   1.000
_cell.angle_alpha   90.00
_cell.angle_beta   90.00
_cell.angle_gamma   90.00
#
_symmetry.space_group_name_H-M   'P 1'
#
loop_
_entity.id
_entity.type
_entity.pdbx_description
1 polymer ?
#
loop_
_entity_poly.entity_id
_entity_poly.type
_entity_poly.pdbx_seq_one_letter_code
_entity_poly.pdbx_strand_id
1 'polypeptide(L)'
;MRFINSSFTDAGFNLAAEEYLLKQGTEDVFMLWQSAPSVIIGKHQRVETEVNRTMAEQNKIPVFRRFSGGGAVYHDLGNINLTFIETTRLARFETYLERTVEMLTAAGVAVRGDERLGIYVDGRKVSGSAQCVHRNRAMYHCTLLYDTNLVLLNKLLEVEGLEEKVAVHLSLIHISEPTR
;
A
#
# COMPACT_ATOMS: atom_id res chain seq x y z
N MET A 1 12.02 -14.71 10.60
CA MET A 1 11.00 -13.69 10.22
C MET A 1 9.74 -13.93 11.02
N ARG A 2 9.24 -12.90 11.69
CA ARG A 2 7.97 -12.94 12.44
C ARG A 2 6.81 -12.60 11.52
N PHE A 3 5.74 -13.40 11.55
CA PHE A 3 4.52 -13.14 10.80
C PHE A 3 3.48 -12.47 11.70
N ILE A 4 2.91 -11.36 11.23
CA ILE A 4 1.87 -10.62 11.91
C ILE A 4 0.68 -10.50 10.97
N ASN A 5 -0.49 -10.96 11.40
CA ASN A 5 -1.76 -10.67 10.75
C ASN A 5 -2.54 -9.73 11.66
N SER A 6 -2.61 -8.45 11.29
CA SER A 6 -3.31 -7.45 12.10
C SER A 6 -4.81 -7.59 11.92
N SER A 7 -5.52 -7.77 13.02
CA SER A 7 -6.99 -7.74 13.04
C SER A 7 -7.56 -6.33 13.22
N PHE A 8 -6.69 -5.33 13.45
CA PHE A 8 -7.11 -3.94 13.59
C PHE A 8 -7.29 -3.30 12.22
N THR A 9 -8.38 -2.57 12.04
CA THR A 9 -8.68 -1.83 10.81
C THR A 9 -8.48 -0.31 10.94
N ASP A 10 -7.99 0.16 12.07
CA ASP A 10 -7.59 1.56 12.24
C ASP A 10 -6.27 1.81 11.49
N ALA A 11 -6.30 2.69 10.49
CA ALA A 11 -5.14 3.01 9.68
C ALA A 11 -4.02 3.65 10.49
N GLY A 12 -4.37 4.54 11.43
CA GLY A 12 -3.39 5.20 12.31
C GLY A 12 -2.66 4.19 13.18
N PHE A 13 -3.38 3.21 13.76
CA PHE A 13 -2.77 2.13 14.52
C PHE A 13 -1.81 1.28 13.68
N ASN A 14 -2.26 0.83 12.49
CA ASN A 14 -1.43 -0.02 11.64
C ASN A 14 -0.17 0.71 11.15
N LEU A 15 -0.27 1.98 10.77
CA LEU A 15 0.89 2.81 10.38
C LEU A 15 1.84 3.05 11.56
N ALA A 16 1.32 3.27 12.75
CA ALA A 16 2.14 3.40 13.96
C ALA A 16 2.85 2.09 14.31
N ALA A 17 2.18 0.94 14.11
CA ALA A 17 2.77 -0.38 14.29
C ALA A 17 3.92 -0.62 13.31
N GLU A 18 3.76 -0.29 12.02
CA GLU A 18 4.84 -0.35 11.02
C GLU A 18 6.05 0.50 11.44
N GLU A 19 5.79 1.74 11.83
CA GLU A 19 6.84 2.67 12.25
C GLU A 19 7.56 2.20 13.52
N TYR A 20 6.82 1.68 14.49
CA TYR A 20 7.38 1.10 15.71
C TYR A 20 8.26 -0.12 15.41
N LEU A 21 7.77 -1.05 14.60
CA LEU A 21 8.50 -2.25 14.19
C LEU A 21 9.76 -1.90 13.39
N LEU A 22 9.71 -0.87 12.55
CA LEU A 22 10.87 -0.39 11.81
C LEU A 22 11.93 0.22 12.73
N LYS A 23 11.52 1.04 13.69
CA LYS A 23 12.44 1.86 14.51
C LYS A 23 12.95 1.14 15.76
N GLN A 24 12.11 0.30 16.36
CA GLN A 24 12.36 -0.34 17.66
C GLN A 24 12.47 -1.87 17.56
N GLY A 25 11.96 -2.46 16.49
CA GLY A 25 12.02 -3.91 16.30
C GLY A 25 13.43 -4.40 16.03
N THR A 26 13.73 -5.61 16.49
CA THR A 26 15.02 -6.29 16.27
C THR A 26 14.90 -7.50 15.34
N GLU A 27 13.70 -7.99 15.14
CA GLU A 27 13.39 -9.14 14.30
C GLU A 27 12.94 -8.71 12.90
N ASP A 28 13.19 -9.57 11.92
CA ASP A 28 12.57 -9.43 10.60
C ASP A 28 11.09 -9.74 10.68
N VAL A 29 10.27 -8.90 10.04
CA VAL A 29 8.81 -8.95 10.13
C VAL A 29 8.18 -8.97 8.75
N PHE A 30 7.17 -9.81 8.59
CA PHE A 30 6.17 -9.72 7.54
C PHE A 30 4.80 -9.47 8.17
N MET A 31 4.13 -8.38 7.79
CA MET A 31 2.85 -7.98 8.34
C MET A 31 1.81 -7.87 7.23
N LEU A 32 0.65 -8.50 7.46
CA LEU A 32 -0.57 -8.33 6.67
C LEU A 32 -1.56 -7.49 7.45
N TRP A 33 -2.20 -6.55 6.78
CA TRP A 33 -3.19 -5.69 7.41
C TRP A 33 -4.15 -5.05 6.41
N GLN A 34 -5.31 -4.64 6.89
CA GLN A 34 -6.31 -3.89 6.15
C GLN A 34 -6.69 -2.65 6.95
N SER A 35 -7.24 -1.64 6.28
CA SER A 35 -7.75 -0.46 6.96
C SER A 35 -9.19 -0.18 6.56
N ALA A 36 -9.95 0.37 7.50
CA ALA A 36 -11.18 1.08 7.19
C ALA A 36 -10.90 2.26 6.25
N PRO A 37 -11.92 2.80 5.56
CA PRO A 37 -11.74 3.89 4.61
C PRO A 37 -10.86 5.02 5.15
N SER A 38 -9.74 5.30 4.47
CA SER A 38 -8.75 6.29 4.87
C SER A 38 -7.87 6.70 3.69
N VAL A 39 -7.37 7.93 3.68
CA VAL A 39 -6.33 8.37 2.75
C VAL A 39 -4.99 8.39 3.46
N ILE A 40 -3.98 7.79 2.84
CA ILE A 40 -2.62 7.74 3.38
C ILE A 40 -1.70 8.54 2.45
N ILE A 41 -1.13 9.62 2.96
CA ILE A 41 -0.15 10.43 2.23
C ILE A 41 1.28 10.03 2.60
N GLY A 42 2.19 10.22 1.67
CA GLY A 42 3.61 9.99 1.90
C GLY A 42 4.23 11.05 2.82
N LYS A 43 5.39 10.73 3.39
CA LYS A 43 6.11 11.55 4.38
C LYS A 43 6.27 13.01 3.98
N HIS A 44 6.53 13.28 2.71
CA HIS A 44 6.88 14.62 2.21
C HIS A 44 5.75 15.29 1.41
N GLN A 45 4.59 14.64 1.28
CA GLN A 45 3.47 15.18 0.54
C GLN A 45 2.70 16.23 1.35
N ARG A 46 2.08 17.16 0.67
CA ARG A 46 1.17 18.15 1.24
C ARG A 46 -0.27 17.68 1.04
N VAL A 47 -1.08 17.74 2.09
CA VAL A 47 -2.50 17.31 2.02
C VAL A 47 -3.25 18.09 0.95
N GLU A 48 -2.99 19.39 0.87
CA GLU A 48 -3.69 20.33 -0.02
C GLU A 48 -3.48 20.02 -1.51
N THR A 49 -2.36 19.39 -1.85
CA THR A 49 -2.02 19.03 -3.25
C THR A 49 -2.28 17.59 -3.60
N GLU A 50 -2.61 16.75 -2.61
CA GLU A 50 -2.71 15.31 -2.81
C GLU A 50 -4.11 14.75 -2.54
N VAL A 51 -4.94 15.49 -1.79
CA VAL A 51 -6.22 14.99 -1.30
C VAL A 51 -7.32 15.99 -1.55
N ASN A 52 -8.40 15.55 -2.16
CA ASN A 52 -9.64 16.31 -2.22
C ASN A 52 -10.26 16.37 -0.82
N ARG A 53 -9.91 17.43 -0.06
CA ARG A 53 -10.34 17.60 1.34
C ARG A 53 -11.84 17.66 1.49
N THR A 54 -12.54 18.36 0.58
CA THR A 54 -13.99 18.46 0.59
C THR A 54 -14.63 17.08 0.50
N MET A 55 -14.15 16.24 -0.43
CA MET A 55 -14.63 14.87 -0.59
C MET A 55 -14.31 14.01 0.63
N ALA A 56 -13.10 14.15 1.21
CA ALA A 56 -12.71 13.41 2.40
C ALA A 56 -13.59 13.78 3.61
N GLU A 57 -13.85 15.06 3.85
CA GLU A 57 -14.71 15.56 4.93
C GLU A 57 -16.17 15.11 4.76
N GLN A 58 -16.74 15.24 3.56
CA GLN A 58 -18.11 14.80 3.26
C GLN A 58 -18.34 13.32 3.50
N ASN A 59 -17.33 12.50 3.21
CA ASN A 59 -17.38 11.05 3.41
C ASN A 59 -16.81 10.60 4.76
N LYS A 60 -16.40 11.53 5.64
CA LYS A 60 -15.81 11.27 6.95
C LYS A 60 -14.57 10.34 6.86
N ILE A 61 -13.77 10.53 5.82
CA ILE A 61 -12.57 9.73 5.56
C ILE A 61 -11.36 10.45 6.17
N PRO A 62 -10.70 9.85 7.18
CA PRO A 62 -9.53 10.43 7.79
C PRO A 62 -8.32 10.38 6.85
N VAL A 63 -7.42 11.36 7.02
CA VAL A 63 -6.15 11.44 6.29
C VAL A 63 -5.01 11.21 7.27
N PHE A 64 -4.15 10.24 6.97
CA PHE A 64 -2.97 9.90 7.76
C PHE A 64 -1.69 10.11 6.94
N ARG A 65 -0.59 10.33 7.64
CA ARG A 65 0.75 10.41 7.05
C ARG A 65 1.57 9.20 7.45
N ARG A 66 2.09 8.47 6.46
CA ARG A 66 3.00 7.35 6.72
C ARG A 66 4.46 7.82 6.85
N PHE A 67 5.30 6.99 7.45
CA PHE A 67 6.73 7.27 7.64
C PHE A 67 7.54 7.17 6.33
N SER A 68 7.11 6.33 5.39
CA SER A 68 7.75 6.19 4.08
C SER A 68 7.38 7.33 3.12
N GLY A 69 8.15 7.49 2.06
CA GLY A 69 7.85 8.41 0.95
C GLY A 69 6.75 7.90 0.02
N GLY A 70 6.75 8.38 -1.22
CA GLY A 70 5.80 7.99 -2.28
C GLY A 70 4.53 8.82 -2.31
N GLY A 71 3.60 8.45 -3.21
CA GLY A 71 2.35 9.13 -3.50
C GLY A 71 1.24 8.87 -2.48
N ALA A 72 0.14 9.61 -2.58
CA ALA A 72 -1.06 9.36 -1.81
C ALA A 72 -1.76 8.09 -2.29
N VAL A 73 -2.37 7.36 -1.35
CA VAL A 73 -3.17 6.16 -1.63
C VAL A 73 -4.46 6.20 -0.82
N TYR A 74 -5.48 5.53 -1.33
CA TYR A 74 -6.72 5.29 -0.61
C TYR A 74 -6.75 3.84 -0.13
N HIS A 75 -7.12 3.63 1.11
CA HIS A 75 -7.35 2.32 1.71
C HIS A 75 -8.82 2.14 2.05
N ASP A 76 -9.30 0.93 1.87
CA ASP A 76 -10.56 0.40 2.40
C ASP A 76 -10.39 -1.10 2.67
N LEU A 77 -11.47 -1.78 3.08
CA LEU A 77 -11.42 -3.22 3.34
C LEU A 77 -11.26 -4.07 2.07
N GLY A 78 -11.38 -3.49 0.88
CA GLY A 78 -11.08 -4.11 -0.42
C GLY A 78 -9.60 -4.00 -0.82
N ASN A 79 -8.76 -3.48 0.06
CA ASN A 79 -7.32 -3.35 -0.11
C ASN A 79 -6.57 -4.13 0.97
N ILE A 80 -5.63 -4.96 0.58
CA ILE A 80 -4.72 -5.66 1.50
C ILE A 80 -3.36 -4.96 1.46
N ASN A 81 -2.78 -4.73 2.62
CA ASN A 81 -1.43 -4.18 2.75
C ASN A 81 -0.47 -5.29 3.19
N LEU A 82 0.65 -5.36 2.51
CA LEU A 82 1.78 -6.23 2.84
C LEU A 82 2.96 -5.36 3.24
N THR A 83 3.57 -5.68 4.38
CA THR A 83 4.73 -4.95 4.88
C THR A 83 5.85 -5.91 5.22
N PHE A 84 7.02 -5.67 4.63
CA PHE A 84 8.26 -6.34 4.97
C PHE A 84 9.17 -5.36 5.72
N ILE A 85 9.70 -5.76 6.86
CA ILE A 85 10.69 -5.00 7.62
C ILE A 85 11.84 -5.94 7.94
N GLU A 86 13.02 -5.66 7.41
CA GLU A 86 14.18 -6.55 7.57
C GLU A 86 15.42 -5.75 7.96
N THR A 87 16.29 -6.39 8.72
CA THR A 87 17.64 -5.89 8.98
C THR A 87 18.51 -6.15 7.75
N THR A 88 19.07 -5.11 7.17
CA THR A 88 19.89 -5.23 5.96
C THR A 88 20.97 -4.17 5.92
N ARG A 89 22.13 -4.53 5.34
CA ARG A 89 23.21 -3.59 5.02
C ARG A 89 23.01 -2.92 3.66
N LEU A 90 22.27 -3.60 2.77
CA LEU A 90 21.97 -3.14 1.42
C LEU A 90 20.53 -3.52 1.10
N ALA A 91 19.65 -2.52 1.13
CA ALA A 91 18.24 -2.73 0.78
C ALA A 91 18.09 -2.96 -0.73
N ARG A 92 17.59 -4.13 -1.09
CA ARG A 92 17.22 -4.52 -2.46
C ARG A 92 15.71 -4.69 -2.51
N PHE A 93 15.02 -3.62 -2.85
CA PHE A 93 13.56 -3.58 -2.79
C PHE A 93 12.89 -4.46 -3.84
N GLU A 94 13.59 -4.75 -4.93
CA GLU A 94 13.16 -5.71 -5.97
C GLU A 94 12.90 -7.10 -5.37
N THR A 95 13.69 -7.53 -4.38
CA THR A 95 13.51 -8.82 -3.71
C THR A 95 12.16 -8.93 -2.99
N TYR A 96 11.64 -7.82 -2.45
CA TYR A 96 10.31 -7.82 -1.81
C TYR A 96 9.19 -7.89 -2.83
N LEU A 97 9.36 -7.24 -3.99
CA LEU A 97 8.44 -7.40 -5.12
C LEU A 97 8.41 -8.85 -5.60
N GLU A 98 9.58 -9.46 -5.82
CA GLU A 98 9.72 -10.86 -6.25
C GLU A 98 8.99 -11.80 -5.29
N ARG A 99 9.25 -11.68 -3.98
CA ARG A 99 8.55 -12.47 -2.94
C ARG A 99 7.03 -12.26 -2.96
N THR A 100 6.57 -11.02 -3.20
CA THR A 100 5.14 -10.73 -3.30
C THR A 100 4.53 -11.38 -4.52
N VAL A 101 5.19 -11.33 -5.67
CA VAL A 101 4.77 -11.99 -6.91
C VAL A 101 4.73 -13.50 -6.71
N GLU A 102 5.74 -14.10 -6.10
CA GLU A 102 5.79 -15.53 -5.79
C GLU A 102 4.62 -15.96 -4.88
N MET A 103 4.34 -15.20 -3.82
CA MET A 103 3.23 -15.48 -2.90
C MET A 103 1.88 -15.43 -3.62
N LEU A 104 1.64 -14.41 -4.45
CA LEU A 104 0.39 -14.25 -5.19
C LEU A 104 0.25 -15.35 -6.25
N THR A 105 1.32 -15.71 -6.93
CA THR A 105 1.34 -16.82 -7.91
C THR A 105 1.04 -18.15 -7.22
N ALA A 106 1.63 -18.41 -6.06
CA ALA A 106 1.33 -19.60 -5.27
C ALA A 106 -0.12 -19.63 -4.76
N ALA A 107 -0.75 -18.47 -4.56
CA ALA A 107 -2.17 -18.35 -4.25
C ALA A 107 -3.09 -18.46 -5.48
N GLY A 108 -2.55 -18.75 -6.67
CA GLY A 108 -3.32 -18.93 -7.91
C GLY A 108 -3.62 -17.63 -8.68
N VAL A 109 -3.00 -16.51 -8.33
CA VAL A 109 -3.19 -15.22 -9.01
C VAL A 109 -2.09 -15.03 -10.05
N ALA A 110 -2.44 -14.89 -11.32
CA ALA A 110 -1.48 -14.62 -12.40
C ALA A 110 -1.03 -13.16 -12.37
N VAL A 111 0.10 -12.92 -11.74
CA VAL A 111 0.67 -11.57 -11.55
C VAL A 111 2.04 -11.41 -12.19
N ARG A 112 2.40 -10.18 -12.49
CA ARG A 112 3.76 -9.81 -12.88
C ARG A 112 4.20 -8.54 -12.15
N GLY A 113 5.48 -8.45 -11.83
CA GLY A 113 6.13 -7.21 -11.35
C GLY A 113 6.70 -6.37 -12.49
N ASP A 114 6.97 -5.09 -12.22
CA ASP A 114 7.72 -4.21 -13.11
C ASP A 114 8.92 -3.55 -12.40
N GLU A 115 9.76 -2.85 -13.16
CA GLU A 115 10.96 -2.15 -12.67
C GLU A 115 10.63 -1.00 -11.69
N ARG A 116 9.38 -0.53 -11.66
CA ARG A 116 8.90 0.50 -10.74
C ARG A 116 8.24 -0.08 -9.49
N LEU A 117 8.48 -1.36 -9.22
CA LEU A 117 7.93 -2.11 -8.10
C LEU A 117 6.38 -2.16 -8.10
N GLY A 118 5.76 -2.06 -9.27
CA GLY A 118 4.34 -2.26 -9.47
C GLY A 118 3.99 -3.72 -9.70
N ILE A 119 2.78 -4.13 -9.29
CA ILE A 119 2.22 -5.46 -9.55
C ILE A 119 1.02 -5.29 -10.49
N TYR A 120 0.95 -6.18 -11.49
CA TYR A 120 -0.04 -6.14 -12.54
C TYR A 120 -0.77 -7.48 -12.67
N VAL A 121 -2.07 -7.42 -12.92
CA VAL A 121 -2.94 -8.54 -13.31
C VAL A 121 -3.59 -8.14 -14.64
N ASP A 122 -3.54 -9.00 -15.65
CA ASP A 122 -4.11 -8.78 -16.98
C ASP A 122 -3.74 -7.39 -17.58
N GLY A 123 -2.49 -6.99 -17.39
CA GLY A 123 -1.98 -5.71 -17.88
C GLY A 123 -2.41 -4.47 -17.09
N ARG A 124 -3.20 -4.62 -16.03
CA ARG A 124 -3.68 -3.54 -15.17
C ARG A 124 -2.92 -3.51 -13.86
N LYS A 125 -2.53 -2.32 -13.42
CA LYS A 125 -1.84 -2.14 -12.15
C LYS A 125 -2.80 -2.35 -10.97
N VAL A 126 -2.44 -3.24 -10.06
CA VAL A 126 -3.25 -3.61 -8.88
C VAL A 126 -2.55 -3.25 -7.56
N SER A 127 -1.38 -2.62 -7.62
CA SER A 127 -0.62 -2.29 -6.41
C SER A 127 -0.04 -0.88 -6.45
N GLY A 128 0.12 -0.29 -5.27
CA GLY A 128 1.02 0.81 -5.01
C GLY A 128 2.06 0.37 -3.99
N SER A 129 3.32 0.76 -4.16
CA SER A 129 4.38 0.43 -3.21
C SER A 129 5.11 1.68 -2.72
N ALA A 130 5.66 1.58 -1.52
CA ALA A 130 6.57 2.57 -0.98
C ALA A 130 7.62 1.89 -0.11
N GLN A 131 8.72 2.59 0.10
CA GLN A 131 9.87 2.04 0.81
C GLN A 131 10.59 3.10 1.61
N CYS A 132 11.27 2.67 2.65
CA CYS A 132 12.20 3.52 3.38
C CYS A 132 13.25 2.69 4.10
N VAL A 133 14.32 3.37 4.50
CA VAL A 133 15.37 2.82 5.34
C VAL A 133 15.46 3.66 6.61
N HIS A 134 15.57 3.00 7.74
CA HIS A 134 15.86 3.62 9.01
C HIS A 134 17.04 2.89 9.66
N ARG A 135 18.20 3.58 9.78
CA ARG A 135 19.46 2.97 10.24
C ARG A 135 19.83 1.75 9.38
N ASN A 136 19.87 0.55 9.97
CA ASN A 136 20.17 -0.70 9.30
C ASN A 136 18.93 -1.55 9.00
N ARG A 137 17.74 -0.96 9.04
CA ARG A 137 16.48 -1.65 8.74
C ARG A 137 15.82 -1.05 7.51
N ALA A 138 15.37 -1.91 6.62
CA ALA A 138 14.57 -1.53 5.45
C ALA A 138 13.12 -1.93 5.68
N MET A 139 12.22 -1.07 5.24
CA MET A 139 10.78 -1.35 5.13
C MET A 139 10.35 -1.18 3.68
N TYR A 140 9.69 -2.18 3.16
CA TYR A 140 8.92 -2.15 1.93
C TYR A 140 7.48 -2.48 2.26
N HIS A 141 6.55 -1.69 1.79
CA HIS A 141 5.14 -2.02 1.88
C HIS A 141 4.43 -1.76 0.55
N CYS A 142 3.43 -2.56 0.28
CA CYS A 142 2.59 -2.41 -0.90
C CYS A 142 1.12 -2.66 -0.57
N THR A 143 0.27 -2.03 -1.36
CA THR A 143 -1.16 -2.25 -1.38
C THR A 143 -1.49 -3.27 -2.47
N LEU A 144 -2.52 -4.09 -2.25
CA LEU A 144 -3.11 -4.96 -3.26
C LEU A 144 -4.61 -4.66 -3.33
N LEU A 145 -5.05 -4.14 -4.47
CA LEU A 145 -6.44 -3.76 -4.71
C LEU A 145 -7.20 -4.98 -5.24
N TYR A 146 -8.04 -5.59 -4.42
CA TYR A 146 -8.84 -6.75 -4.83
C TYR A 146 -10.35 -6.46 -4.90
N ASP A 147 -10.88 -5.54 -4.08
CA ASP A 147 -12.29 -5.12 -4.07
C ASP A 147 -12.44 -3.66 -3.62
N THR A 148 -11.42 -2.84 -3.86
CA THR A 148 -11.39 -1.41 -3.47
C THR A 148 -12.39 -0.59 -4.28
N ASN A 149 -13.04 0.37 -3.62
CA ASN A 149 -13.90 1.35 -4.29
C ASN A 149 -13.07 2.34 -5.12
N LEU A 150 -12.82 1.98 -6.39
CA LEU A 150 -12.02 2.79 -7.32
C LEU A 150 -12.67 4.16 -7.64
N VAL A 151 -13.99 4.26 -7.60
CA VAL A 151 -14.68 5.54 -7.83
C VAL A 151 -14.37 6.52 -6.72
N LEU A 152 -14.41 6.05 -5.47
CA LEU A 152 -14.09 6.88 -4.31
C LEU A 152 -12.60 7.19 -4.25
N LEU A 153 -11.73 6.22 -4.55
CA LEU A 153 -10.29 6.39 -4.67
C LEU A 153 -9.96 7.56 -5.62
N ASN A 154 -10.51 7.53 -6.84
CA ASN A 154 -10.25 8.57 -7.84
C ASN A 154 -10.72 9.94 -7.36
N LYS A 155 -11.95 10.04 -6.83
CA LYS A 155 -12.50 11.30 -6.32
C LYS A 155 -11.69 11.89 -5.15
N LEU A 156 -11.13 11.04 -4.28
CA LEU A 156 -10.33 11.47 -3.13
C LEU A 156 -8.93 11.95 -3.51
N LEU A 157 -8.33 11.36 -4.56
CA LEU A 157 -6.98 11.67 -4.99
C LEU A 157 -6.93 12.63 -6.19
N GLU A 158 -8.08 13.03 -6.72
CA GLU A 158 -8.22 14.06 -7.74
C GLU A 158 -8.36 15.43 -7.08
N VAL A 159 -7.36 16.30 -7.25
CA VAL A 159 -7.38 17.67 -6.72
C VAL A 159 -7.60 18.63 -7.89
N GLU A 160 -8.66 19.41 -7.82
CA GLU A 160 -9.01 20.40 -8.83
C GLU A 160 -7.86 21.42 -9.02
N GLY A 161 -7.55 21.76 -10.28
CA GLY A 161 -6.55 22.77 -10.64
C GLY A 161 -5.11 22.28 -10.69
N LEU A 162 -4.84 20.99 -10.50
CA LEU A 162 -3.57 20.35 -10.77
C LEU A 162 -3.69 19.51 -12.06
N GLU A 163 -3.62 20.16 -13.20
CA GLU A 163 -3.44 19.49 -14.50
C GLU A 163 -2.10 18.75 -14.46
N GLU A 164 -2.11 17.44 -14.79
CA GLU A 164 -0.98 16.50 -14.81
C GLU A 164 -0.66 15.70 -13.52
N LYS A 165 -1.65 15.10 -12.88
CA LYS A 165 -1.36 13.82 -12.24
C LYS A 165 -1.66 12.72 -13.25
N VAL A 166 -0.60 12.02 -13.69
CA VAL A 166 -0.73 10.81 -14.51
C VAL A 166 -1.80 9.92 -13.88
N ALA A 167 -2.90 9.75 -14.58
CA ALA A 167 -3.99 8.88 -14.14
C ALA A 167 -3.40 7.49 -13.88
N VAL A 168 -3.26 7.12 -12.63
CA VAL A 168 -2.84 5.77 -12.26
C VAL A 168 -4.02 4.87 -12.59
N HIS A 169 -3.95 4.15 -13.70
CA HIS A 169 -4.95 3.15 -14.07
C HIS A 169 -4.78 1.95 -13.14
N LEU A 170 -5.35 2.09 -11.94
CA LEU A 170 -5.46 1.00 -10.99
C LEU A 170 -6.66 0.12 -11.37
N SER A 171 -6.53 -1.16 -11.12
CA SER A 171 -7.59 -2.15 -11.33
C SER A 171 -7.67 -3.08 -10.13
N LEU A 172 -8.76 -3.83 -10.04
CA LEU A 172 -9.00 -4.81 -9.00
C LEU A 172 -8.42 -6.17 -9.42
N ILE A 173 -7.95 -6.93 -8.43
CA ILE A 173 -7.61 -8.34 -8.60
C ILE A 173 -8.91 -9.12 -8.51
N HIS A 174 -9.38 -9.66 -9.64
CA HIS A 174 -10.48 -10.64 -9.62
C HIS A 174 -9.88 -12.01 -9.32
N ILE A 175 -10.12 -12.50 -8.12
CA ILE A 175 -9.86 -13.89 -7.78
C ILE A 175 -11.09 -14.66 -8.26
N SER A 176 -10.97 -15.38 -9.38
CA SER A 176 -12.00 -16.35 -9.79
C SER A 176 -12.07 -17.45 -8.74
N GLU A 177 -13.27 -17.76 -8.24
CA GLU A 177 -13.47 -18.90 -7.36
C GLU A 177 -12.93 -20.16 -8.06
N PRO A 178 -12.22 -21.04 -7.31
CA PRO A 178 -11.79 -22.31 -7.90
C PRO A 178 -13.04 -23.08 -8.32
N THR A 179 -13.15 -23.36 -9.60
CA THR A 179 -14.17 -24.28 -10.14
C THR A 179 -14.02 -25.62 -9.43
N ARG A 180 -15.05 -26.03 -8.70
CA ARG A 180 -15.16 -27.34 -8.06
C ARG A 180 -15.20 -28.43 -9.07
#